data_dadea63b14f3852252abf03d2202f98b
#
_entry.id   dadea63b14f3852252abf03d2202f98b
#
_cell.length_a   1.000
_cell.length_b   1.000
_cell.length_c   1.000
_cell.angle_alpha   90.00
_cell.angle_beta   90.00
_cell.angle_gamma   90.00
#
_symmetry.space_group_name_H-M   'P 1'
#
loop_
_entity.id
_entity.type
_entity.pdbx_description
1 polymer ?
#
loop_
_entity_poly.entity_id
_entity_poly.type
_entity_poly.pdbx_seq_one_letter_code
_entity_poly.pdbx_strand_id
1 'polypeptide(L)'
;NLLTSELPKKGTLLFSNSISEVAKSSELIIEAVPERLPAKQSVYDEIESNAANDLIITSSTSGILPSDLQAEMSHPERLIVAHPFNPVYLLPLVEIVGGKETSQEVIKKACNIFTHIGMFPLHIKKEIPAFIADRLLESVWREALWLVNDNVATTEEIDDAIRYGFGLRWAQMGLFETYRLAGGDAGIRHFISQFGPCLEWPWTHLMDVPDFTEELIDKVSNQSDDQSGKYSIDELMQKRDDNLVDFLKVLKENRWGAGNLLKEYEQTISNSQKKLEFSELDLSQPVDTYTTHIPKEWADYNGHMTESRYLECFSEATTELMEIIGADEKYIVNVGSYFTVETHIRHLDEVLIGERVYSKTQVIYAQNKKLHLFHWLHHDDGRLLATAEHMLIHVDLKTRGASMPSDLVMDRTERIYSAHKKLPTPEGLSRAVGDKV
;
A
#
# COMPACT_ATOMS: atom_id res chain seq x y z
N ASN A 1 -2.58 -7.32 -5.88
CA ASN A 1 -1.92 -6.98 -4.60
C ASN A 1 -1.22 -5.64 -4.72
N LEU A 2 -1.47 -4.71 -3.78
CA LEU A 2 -0.75 -3.44 -3.68
C LEU A 2 0.66 -3.61 -3.10
N LEU A 3 0.84 -4.64 -2.27
CA LEU A 3 2.11 -4.97 -1.61
C LEU A 3 2.72 -6.18 -2.30
N THR A 4 4.03 -6.15 -2.50
CA THR A 4 4.82 -7.26 -3.03
C THR A 4 5.33 -8.18 -1.92
N SER A 5 5.47 -7.64 -0.70
CA SER A 5 5.86 -8.41 0.48
C SER A 5 4.71 -9.28 1.00
N GLU A 6 5.05 -10.45 1.53
CA GLU A 6 4.09 -11.30 2.22
C GLU A 6 3.56 -10.56 3.47
N LEU A 7 2.22 -10.52 3.61
CA LEU A 7 1.62 -9.85 4.75
C LEU A 7 1.88 -10.63 6.05
N PRO A 8 1.99 -9.95 7.19
CA PRO A 8 2.06 -10.60 8.48
C PRO A 8 0.86 -11.54 8.70
N LYS A 9 1.04 -12.53 9.57
CA LYS A 9 -0.05 -13.45 9.93
C LYS A 9 -1.28 -12.65 10.38
N LYS A 10 -2.43 -12.95 9.78
CA LYS A 10 -3.70 -12.30 10.12
C LYS A 10 -4.04 -12.50 11.59
N GLY A 11 -4.52 -11.45 12.25
CA GLY A 11 -5.09 -11.52 13.58
C GLY A 11 -6.41 -12.32 13.61
N THR A 12 -6.89 -12.58 14.81
CA THR A 12 -8.17 -13.26 15.02
C THR A 12 -9.30 -12.23 15.08
N LEU A 13 -10.32 -12.38 14.25
CA LEU A 13 -11.54 -11.58 14.31
C LEU A 13 -12.52 -12.22 15.28
N LEU A 14 -12.94 -11.46 16.30
CA LEU A 14 -13.93 -11.87 17.29
C LEU A 14 -15.11 -10.90 17.23
N PHE A 15 -16.30 -11.40 17.53
CA PHE A 15 -17.54 -10.62 17.62
C PHE A 15 -18.09 -10.72 19.03
N SER A 16 -18.53 -9.59 19.60
CA SER A 16 -19.24 -9.51 20.88
C SER A 16 -20.42 -8.55 20.77
N ASN A 17 -21.49 -8.82 21.52
CA ASN A 17 -22.63 -7.93 21.68
C ASN A 17 -22.50 -7.05 22.92
N SER A 18 -21.36 -7.09 23.62
CA SER A 18 -21.09 -6.37 24.86
C SER A 18 -19.94 -5.39 24.68
N ILE A 19 -20.24 -4.09 24.70
CA ILE A 19 -19.22 -3.02 24.72
C ILE A 19 -18.32 -3.18 25.94
N SER A 20 -18.91 -3.49 27.08
CA SER A 20 -18.21 -3.70 28.35
C SER A 20 -17.15 -4.81 28.28
N GLU A 21 -17.46 -5.93 27.57
CA GLU A 21 -16.50 -7.02 27.37
C GLU A 21 -15.35 -6.61 26.48
N VAL A 22 -15.65 -5.94 25.38
CA VAL A 22 -14.65 -5.45 24.42
C VAL A 22 -13.75 -4.40 25.07
N ALA A 23 -14.32 -3.44 25.82
CA ALA A 23 -13.58 -2.34 26.43
C ALA A 23 -12.52 -2.82 27.44
N LYS A 24 -12.80 -3.91 28.18
CA LYS A 24 -11.86 -4.47 29.16
C LYS A 24 -10.55 -5.03 28.57
N SER A 25 -10.59 -5.46 27.32
CA SER A 25 -9.48 -6.16 26.66
C SER A 25 -8.84 -5.38 25.51
N SER A 26 -9.33 -4.16 25.24
CA SER A 26 -8.86 -3.34 24.12
C SER A 26 -7.80 -2.33 24.55
N GLU A 27 -6.84 -2.08 23.68
CA GLU A 27 -5.85 -0.99 23.78
C GLU A 27 -6.32 0.26 23.00
N LEU A 28 -7.15 0.05 21.97
CA LEU A 28 -7.76 1.07 21.14
C LEU A 28 -9.21 0.67 20.82
N ILE A 29 -10.13 1.62 20.94
CA ILE A 29 -11.51 1.48 20.46
C ILE A 29 -11.74 2.49 19.34
N ILE A 30 -12.33 2.02 18.24
CA ILE A 30 -12.82 2.86 17.14
C ILE A 30 -14.34 2.89 17.21
N GLU A 31 -14.92 4.02 17.62
CA GLU A 31 -16.35 4.22 17.65
C GLU A 31 -16.84 4.65 16.26
N ALA A 32 -17.82 3.93 15.73
CA ALA A 32 -18.44 4.16 14.42
C ALA A 32 -19.97 4.04 14.47
N VAL A 33 -20.57 4.45 15.60
CA VAL A 33 -22.05 4.47 15.73
C VAL A 33 -22.65 5.63 14.93
N PRO A 34 -23.98 5.64 14.68
CA PRO A 34 -24.63 6.72 13.92
C PRO A 34 -24.24 8.12 14.37
N GLU A 35 -24.17 9.04 13.42
CA GLU A 35 -23.67 10.43 13.60
C GLU A 35 -24.69 11.27 14.42
N ARG A 36 -24.85 10.91 15.69
CA ARG A 36 -25.73 11.55 16.66
C ARG A 36 -25.01 11.65 18.00
N LEU A 37 -24.76 12.88 18.46
CA LEU A 37 -24.02 13.14 19.69
C LEU A 37 -24.52 12.33 20.91
N PRO A 38 -25.83 12.26 21.23
CA PRO A 38 -26.29 11.45 22.37
C PRO A 38 -26.01 9.96 22.24
N ALA A 39 -26.03 9.41 21.02
CA ALA A 39 -25.73 8.00 20.79
C ALA A 39 -24.24 7.70 21.04
N LYS A 40 -23.35 8.61 20.60
CA LYS A 40 -21.91 8.51 20.84
C LYS A 40 -21.58 8.66 22.32
N GLN A 41 -22.13 9.64 22.99
CA GLN A 41 -21.96 9.87 24.44
C GLN A 41 -22.34 8.67 25.27
N SER A 42 -23.53 8.05 24.98
CA SER A 42 -23.96 6.83 25.67
C SER A 42 -22.96 5.68 25.52
N VAL A 43 -22.32 5.54 24.34
CA VAL A 43 -21.29 4.52 24.11
C VAL A 43 -20.02 4.85 24.88
N TYR A 44 -19.61 6.12 24.95
CA TYR A 44 -18.43 6.52 25.74
C TYR A 44 -18.62 6.26 27.23
N ASP A 45 -19.80 6.53 27.79
CA ASP A 45 -20.11 6.21 29.19
C ASP A 45 -19.96 4.71 29.50
N GLU A 46 -20.44 3.85 28.60
CA GLU A 46 -20.30 2.40 28.76
C GLU A 46 -18.84 1.95 28.64
N ILE A 47 -18.07 2.53 27.69
CA ILE A 47 -16.65 2.26 27.54
C ILE A 47 -15.89 2.69 28.80
N GLU A 48 -16.08 3.93 29.26
CA GLU A 48 -15.36 4.49 30.42
C GLU A 48 -15.62 3.70 31.71
N SER A 49 -16.85 3.20 31.88
CA SER A 49 -17.21 2.38 33.05
C SER A 49 -16.50 1.04 33.11
N ASN A 50 -15.89 0.58 32.03
CA ASN A 50 -15.34 -0.78 31.92
C ASN A 50 -13.90 -0.86 31.42
N ALA A 51 -13.38 0.17 30.80
CA ALA A 51 -12.07 0.20 30.16
C ALA A 51 -10.92 0.49 31.14
N ALA A 52 -9.72 0.06 30.79
CA ALA A 52 -8.50 0.52 31.45
C ALA A 52 -8.28 2.04 31.25
N ASN A 53 -7.57 2.67 32.19
CA ASN A 53 -7.39 4.14 32.16
C ASN A 53 -6.52 4.63 30.99
N ASP A 54 -5.72 3.78 30.39
CA ASP A 54 -4.81 4.08 29.29
C ASP A 54 -5.38 3.74 27.90
N LEU A 55 -6.62 3.23 27.84
CA LEU A 55 -7.33 2.96 26.62
C LEU A 55 -7.53 4.26 25.80
N ILE A 56 -7.18 4.22 24.51
CA ILE A 56 -7.48 5.30 23.57
C ILE A 56 -8.85 5.05 22.94
N ILE A 57 -9.71 6.08 22.97
CA ILE A 57 -11.01 6.08 22.33
C ILE A 57 -10.92 6.99 21.09
N THR A 58 -11.21 6.43 19.91
CA THR A 58 -11.27 7.20 18.67
C THR A 58 -12.69 7.23 18.15
N SER A 59 -13.15 8.38 17.68
CA SER A 59 -14.42 8.51 16.95
C SER A 59 -14.17 8.64 15.46
N SER A 60 -14.97 7.93 14.65
CA SER A 60 -14.98 8.06 13.19
C SER A 60 -15.95 9.15 12.70
N THR A 61 -16.36 10.07 13.57
CA THR A 61 -17.25 11.18 13.17
C THR A 61 -16.66 11.97 12.02
N SER A 62 -17.52 12.41 11.09
CA SER A 62 -17.12 13.25 9.95
C SER A 62 -17.21 14.75 10.24
N GLY A 63 -17.91 15.18 11.32
CA GLY A 63 -18.11 16.61 11.54
C GLY A 63 -18.32 17.06 12.96
N ILE A 64 -18.66 16.18 13.91
CA ILE A 64 -18.85 16.56 15.31
C ILE A 64 -17.50 16.91 15.93
N LEU A 65 -17.43 18.06 16.57
CA LEU A 65 -16.20 18.51 17.21
C LEU A 65 -15.79 17.55 18.34
N PRO A 66 -14.51 17.17 18.45
CA PRO A 66 -14.05 16.32 19.55
C PRO A 66 -14.34 16.95 20.93
N SER A 67 -14.31 18.27 21.08
CA SER A 67 -14.71 18.92 22.34
C SER A 67 -16.19 18.70 22.70
N ASP A 68 -17.09 18.58 21.72
CA ASP A 68 -18.50 18.27 21.96
C ASP A 68 -18.68 16.80 22.35
N LEU A 69 -17.90 15.90 21.75
CA LEU A 69 -17.87 14.49 22.11
C LEU A 69 -17.39 14.26 23.55
N GLN A 70 -16.42 15.08 23.98
CA GLN A 70 -15.79 15.02 25.31
C GLN A 70 -16.66 15.56 26.45
N ALA A 71 -17.65 16.37 26.14
CA ALA A 71 -18.33 17.27 27.13
C ALA A 71 -18.89 16.57 28.38
N GLU A 72 -19.29 15.31 28.26
CA GLU A 72 -19.86 14.51 29.36
C GLU A 72 -18.94 13.37 29.83
N MET A 73 -17.72 13.25 29.30
CA MET A 73 -16.80 12.19 29.65
C MET A 73 -16.12 12.43 30.99
N SER A 74 -15.89 11.36 31.72
CA SER A 74 -15.11 11.38 32.98
C SER A 74 -13.60 11.48 32.74
N HIS A 75 -13.14 10.94 31.61
CA HIS A 75 -11.74 10.92 31.18
C HIS A 75 -11.60 11.43 29.72
N PRO A 76 -11.92 12.72 29.47
CA PRO A 76 -11.94 13.30 28.13
C PRO A 76 -10.56 13.32 27.46
N GLU A 77 -9.48 13.26 28.25
CA GLU A 77 -8.09 13.33 27.77
C GLU A 77 -7.71 12.18 26.85
N ARG A 78 -8.45 11.07 26.86
CA ARG A 78 -8.20 9.88 26.06
C ARG A 78 -9.05 9.74 24.80
N LEU A 79 -9.99 10.69 24.57
CA LEU A 79 -10.79 10.73 23.35
C LEU A 79 -10.12 11.58 22.28
N ILE A 80 -10.14 11.07 21.05
CA ILE A 80 -9.65 11.75 19.85
C ILE A 80 -10.56 11.40 18.67
N VAL A 81 -10.71 12.30 17.72
CA VAL A 81 -11.28 11.94 16.41
C VAL A 81 -10.20 11.33 15.54
N ALA A 82 -10.51 10.20 14.94
CA ALA A 82 -9.72 9.56 13.87
C ALA A 82 -10.66 9.33 12.68
N HIS A 83 -10.72 10.30 11.78
CA HIS A 83 -11.65 10.33 10.65
C HIS A 83 -11.00 9.71 9.40
N PRO A 84 -11.38 8.48 9.00
CA PRO A 84 -10.86 7.83 7.81
C PRO A 84 -11.68 8.21 6.58
N PHE A 85 -11.12 7.95 5.39
CA PHE A 85 -11.82 8.14 4.12
C PHE A 85 -12.23 6.82 3.48
N ASN A 86 -13.44 6.78 2.93
CA ASN A 86 -13.98 5.61 2.24
C ASN A 86 -13.47 5.54 0.79
N PRO A 87 -12.94 4.39 0.33
CA PRO A 87 -12.83 3.10 1.03
C PRO A 87 -11.59 3.04 1.95
N VAL A 88 -11.83 2.79 3.24
CA VAL A 88 -10.79 2.81 4.29
C VAL A 88 -9.66 1.80 4.03
N TYR A 89 -9.94 0.72 3.33
CA TYR A 89 -8.96 -0.33 2.99
C TYR A 89 -8.06 0.01 1.80
N LEU A 90 -8.30 1.14 1.11
CA LEU A 90 -7.46 1.64 0.00
C LEU A 90 -6.96 3.05 0.22
N LEU A 91 -7.79 3.96 0.76
CA LEU A 91 -7.38 5.34 1.00
C LEU A 91 -6.66 5.43 2.35
N PRO A 92 -5.38 5.83 2.36
CA PRO A 92 -4.58 5.78 3.59
C PRO A 92 -4.85 6.94 4.55
N LEU A 93 -5.55 7.99 4.14
CA LEU A 93 -5.78 9.17 4.97
C LEU A 93 -6.60 8.84 6.22
N VAL A 94 -6.12 9.27 7.39
CA VAL A 94 -6.91 9.39 8.60
C VAL A 94 -6.63 10.75 9.25
N GLU A 95 -7.66 11.57 9.39
CA GLU A 95 -7.53 12.88 10.07
C GLU A 95 -7.58 12.67 11.58
N ILE A 96 -6.53 13.10 12.27
CA ILE A 96 -6.40 12.99 13.72
C ILE A 96 -6.67 14.36 14.35
N VAL A 97 -7.74 14.49 15.13
CA VAL A 97 -8.19 15.76 15.70
C VAL A 97 -8.43 15.60 17.20
N GLY A 98 -7.67 16.33 18.00
CA GLY A 98 -7.89 16.41 19.44
C GLY A 98 -8.92 17.50 19.79
N GLY A 99 -9.70 17.26 20.84
CA GLY A 99 -10.51 18.28 21.50
C GLY A 99 -9.70 19.09 22.53
N LYS A 100 -10.38 19.98 23.25
CA LYS A 100 -9.75 20.85 24.25
C LYS A 100 -9.07 20.07 25.37
N GLU A 101 -9.63 18.94 25.75
CA GLU A 101 -9.13 18.10 26.85
C GLU A 101 -8.22 16.95 26.39
N THR A 102 -8.12 16.69 25.07
CA THR A 102 -7.29 15.58 24.57
C THR A 102 -5.81 15.76 24.92
N SER A 103 -5.20 14.75 25.51
CA SER A 103 -3.78 14.82 25.89
C SER A 103 -2.87 14.69 24.65
N GLN A 104 -1.72 15.38 24.67
CA GLN A 104 -0.72 15.30 23.61
C GLN A 104 -0.14 13.88 23.46
N GLU A 105 -0.12 13.11 24.54
CA GLU A 105 0.32 11.74 24.53
C GLU A 105 -0.64 10.84 23.74
N VAL A 106 -1.94 11.03 23.91
CA VAL A 106 -2.98 10.31 23.15
C VAL A 106 -2.89 10.62 21.66
N ILE A 107 -2.73 11.91 21.30
CA ILE A 107 -2.52 12.31 19.90
C ILE A 107 -1.32 11.58 19.30
N LYS A 108 -0.18 11.60 20.00
CA LYS A 108 1.05 10.94 19.53
C LYS A 108 0.89 9.42 19.41
N LYS A 109 0.27 8.78 20.40
CA LYS A 109 0.00 7.33 20.38
C LYS A 109 -0.93 6.95 19.22
N ALA A 110 -2.02 7.71 19.02
CA ALA A 110 -2.94 7.47 17.90
C ALA A 110 -2.21 7.61 16.56
N CYS A 111 -1.46 8.68 16.32
CA CYS A 111 -0.66 8.83 15.11
C CYS A 111 0.27 7.63 14.88
N ASN A 112 0.95 7.17 15.92
CA ASN A 112 1.86 6.02 15.82
C ASN A 112 1.12 4.71 15.47
N ILE A 113 -0.06 4.47 16.08
CA ILE A 113 -0.87 3.27 15.80
C ILE A 113 -1.32 3.29 14.34
N PHE A 114 -1.90 4.39 13.85
CA PHE A 114 -2.36 4.48 12.48
C PHE A 114 -1.22 4.39 11.46
N THR A 115 -0.06 4.99 11.74
CA THR A 115 1.15 4.81 10.92
C THR A 115 1.59 3.34 10.87
N HIS A 116 1.57 2.65 12.02
CA HIS A 116 2.00 1.25 12.11
C HIS A 116 1.13 0.30 11.27
N ILE A 117 -0.15 0.60 11.13
CA ILE A 117 -1.07 -0.16 10.27
C ILE A 117 -1.11 0.32 8.82
N GLY A 118 -0.19 1.21 8.41
CA GLY A 118 -0.02 1.66 7.02
C GLY A 118 -0.93 2.82 6.62
N MET A 119 -1.55 3.52 7.56
CA MET A 119 -2.33 4.74 7.29
C MET A 119 -1.48 6.00 7.40
N PHE A 120 -1.96 7.08 6.81
CA PHE A 120 -1.38 8.42 6.89
C PHE A 120 -2.15 9.29 7.89
N PRO A 121 -1.71 9.40 9.16
CA PRO A 121 -2.36 10.24 10.16
C PRO A 121 -2.07 11.72 9.92
N LEU A 122 -3.04 12.45 9.41
CA LEU A 122 -2.97 13.91 9.26
C LEU A 122 -3.40 14.58 10.56
N HIS A 123 -2.45 15.02 11.38
CA HIS A 123 -2.77 15.72 12.63
C HIS A 123 -3.25 17.15 12.37
N ILE A 124 -4.53 17.40 12.65
CA ILE A 124 -5.18 18.71 12.58
C ILE A 124 -5.00 19.41 13.93
N LYS A 125 -4.26 20.51 13.91
CA LYS A 125 -3.80 21.22 15.12
C LYS A 125 -4.90 21.97 15.87
N LYS A 126 -6.05 22.19 15.25
CA LYS A 126 -7.19 22.90 15.82
C LYS A 126 -8.47 22.27 15.32
N GLU A 127 -9.37 21.91 16.24
CA GLU A 127 -10.68 21.41 15.85
C GLU A 127 -11.48 22.45 15.05
N ILE A 128 -12.05 22.00 13.96
CA ILE A 128 -12.97 22.77 13.11
C ILE A 128 -14.08 21.83 12.60
N PRO A 129 -15.30 22.34 12.35
CA PRO A 129 -16.35 21.52 11.76
C PRO A 129 -15.91 20.94 10.40
N ALA A 130 -16.24 19.67 10.17
CA ALA A 130 -15.92 18.91 8.94
C ALA A 130 -14.41 18.79 8.63
N PHE A 131 -13.55 19.10 9.58
CA PHE A 131 -12.09 18.99 9.53
C PHE A 131 -11.48 19.60 8.25
N ILE A 132 -10.44 19.03 7.64
CA ILE A 132 -9.84 19.63 6.43
C ILE A 132 -10.42 19.00 5.16
N ALA A 133 -10.44 17.70 5.08
CA ALA A 133 -10.73 17.02 3.82
C ALA A 133 -12.21 17.12 3.44
N ASP A 134 -13.14 16.87 4.40
CA ASP A 134 -14.56 17.04 4.15
C ASP A 134 -14.92 18.51 3.87
N ARG A 135 -14.27 19.45 4.56
CA ARG A 135 -14.50 20.86 4.30
C ARG A 135 -14.16 21.27 2.86
N LEU A 136 -13.09 20.71 2.31
CA LEU A 136 -12.73 20.92 0.91
C LEU A 136 -13.70 20.20 -0.05
N LEU A 137 -14.07 18.96 0.29
CA LEU A 137 -15.03 18.16 -0.47
C LEU A 137 -16.40 18.85 -0.54
N GLU A 138 -16.91 19.31 0.60
CA GLU A 138 -18.19 20.04 0.72
C GLU A 138 -18.22 21.34 -0.10
N SER A 139 -17.11 22.06 -0.20
CA SER A 139 -17.05 23.25 -1.02
C SER A 139 -17.23 22.95 -2.52
N VAL A 140 -16.64 21.86 -3.00
CA VAL A 140 -16.82 21.41 -4.40
C VAL A 140 -18.23 20.92 -4.63
N TRP A 141 -18.81 20.15 -3.69
CA TRP A 141 -20.16 19.62 -3.82
C TRP A 141 -21.23 20.72 -3.82
N ARG A 142 -21.10 21.74 -2.94
CA ARG A 142 -22.02 22.90 -2.95
C ARG A 142 -22.02 23.61 -4.29
N GLU A 143 -20.85 23.86 -4.86
CA GLU A 143 -20.74 24.51 -6.17
C GLU A 143 -21.34 23.63 -7.28
N ALA A 144 -21.11 22.32 -7.23
CA ALA A 144 -21.69 21.36 -8.19
C ALA A 144 -23.24 21.38 -8.16
N LEU A 145 -23.84 21.46 -6.96
CA LEU A 145 -25.30 21.56 -6.82
C LEU A 145 -25.87 22.85 -7.47
N TRP A 146 -25.17 23.96 -7.34
CA TRP A 146 -25.57 25.21 -8.01
C TRP A 146 -25.48 25.10 -9.54
N LEU A 147 -24.43 24.50 -10.07
CA LEU A 147 -24.29 24.28 -11.52
C LEU A 147 -25.43 23.43 -12.08
N VAL A 148 -25.89 22.40 -11.36
CA VAL A 148 -27.05 21.58 -11.75
C VAL A 148 -28.36 22.38 -11.59
N ASN A 149 -28.55 23.07 -10.46
CA ASN A 149 -29.76 23.86 -10.20
C ASN A 149 -29.99 24.92 -11.27
N ASP A 150 -28.93 25.63 -11.65
CA ASP A 150 -28.99 26.75 -12.61
C ASP A 150 -28.95 26.28 -14.06
N ASN A 151 -29.00 24.97 -14.32
CA ASN A 151 -28.94 24.36 -15.65
C ASN A 151 -27.66 24.73 -16.46
N VAL A 152 -26.55 24.93 -15.73
CA VAL A 152 -25.24 25.20 -16.36
C VAL A 152 -24.61 23.90 -16.86
N ALA A 153 -24.71 22.83 -16.07
CA ALA A 153 -24.13 21.52 -16.39
C ALA A 153 -24.97 20.38 -15.78
N THR A 154 -24.86 19.21 -16.39
CA THR A 154 -25.36 17.94 -15.87
C THR A 154 -24.38 17.35 -14.84
N THR A 155 -24.80 16.36 -14.06
CA THR A 155 -23.91 15.62 -13.15
C THR A 155 -22.74 14.98 -13.90
N GLU A 156 -22.98 14.42 -15.10
CA GLU A 156 -21.95 13.81 -15.94
C GLU A 156 -20.90 14.82 -16.40
N GLU A 157 -21.32 16.00 -16.88
CA GLU A 157 -20.40 17.06 -17.33
C GLU A 157 -19.56 17.62 -16.18
N ILE A 158 -20.11 17.70 -14.97
CA ILE A 158 -19.38 18.09 -13.75
C ILE A 158 -18.33 17.03 -13.39
N ASP A 159 -18.73 15.75 -13.37
CA ASP A 159 -17.80 14.64 -13.12
C ASP A 159 -16.70 14.57 -14.18
N ASP A 160 -17.03 14.82 -15.46
CA ASP A 160 -16.06 14.86 -16.54
C ASP A 160 -15.04 16.00 -16.39
N ALA A 161 -15.48 17.17 -15.96
CA ALA A 161 -14.57 18.28 -15.66
C ALA A 161 -13.57 17.93 -14.56
N ILE A 162 -13.97 17.13 -13.58
CA ILE A 162 -13.09 16.63 -12.51
C ILE A 162 -12.19 15.52 -13.02
N ARG A 163 -12.75 14.43 -13.59
CA ARG A 163 -12.02 13.21 -13.94
C ARG A 163 -11.05 13.37 -15.11
N TYR A 164 -11.36 14.24 -16.09
CA TYR A 164 -10.47 14.55 -17.22
C TYR A 164 -9.65 15.83 -17.01
N GLY A 165 -9.92 16.60 -15.97
CA GLY A 165 -9.31 17.88 -15.68
C GLY A 165 -8.45 17.88 -14.43
N PHE A 166 -8.84 18.73 -13.48
CA PHE A 166 -8.02 19.01 -12.28
C PHE A 166 -7.91 17.84 -11.31
N GLY A 167 -8.85 16.90 -11.29
CA GLY A 167 -8.80 15.72 -10.43
C GLY A 167 -7.55 14.85 -10.65
N LEU A 168 -7.10 14.68 -11.90
CA LEU A 168 -5.85 13.97 -12.20
C LEU A 168 -4.61 14.64 -11.58
N ARG A 169 -4.59 15.98 -11.48
CA ARG A 169 -3.50 16.70 -10.83
C ARG A 169 -3.58 16.55 -9.32
N TRP A 170 -4.78 16.67 -8.76
CA TRP A 170 -4.99 16.58 -7.31
C TRP A 170 -4.69 15.20 -6.74
N ALA A 171 -4.93 14.14 -7.51
CA ALA A 171 -4.60 12.78 -7.11
C ALA A 171 -3.10 12.57 -6.81
N GLN A 172 -2.22 13.35 -7.45
CA GLN A 172 -0.77 13.22 -7.30
C GLN A 172 -0.12 14.37 -6.51
N MET A 173 -0.64 15.60 -6.57
CA MET A 173 0.02 16.80 -6.05
C MET A 173 -0.79 17.55 -5.00
N GLY A 174 -2.12 17.37 -4.97
CA GLY A 174 -3.01 18.22 -4.22
C GLY A 174 -3.14 19.62 -4.81
N LEU A 175 -3.69 20.56 -4.02
CA LEU A 175 -4.06 21.89 -4.48
C LEU A 175 -2.85 22.84 -4.57
N PHE A 176 -2.16 23.06 -3.46
CA PHE A 176 -1.12 24.08 -3.38
C PHE A 176 0.13 23.76 -4.20
N GLU A 177 0.50 22.50 -4.31
CA GLU A 177 1.64 22.08 -5.13
C GLU A 177 1.32 22.24 -6.63
N THR A 178 0.08 21.96 -7.04
CA THR A 178 -0.39 22.27 -8.40
C THR A 178 -0.23 23.76 -8.71
N TYR A 179 -0.60 24.65 -7.80
CA TYR A 179 -0.47 26.10 -8.00
C TYR A 179 0.96 26.62 -7.86
N ARG A 180 1.81 25.93 -7.09
CA ARG A 180 3.24 26.20 -7.06
C ARG A 180 3.86 26.00 -8.44
N LEU A 181 3.54 24.89 -9.12
CA LEU A 181 3.99 24.63 -10.50
C LEU A 181 3.46 25.66 -11.49
N ALA A 182 2.19 26.04 -11.38
CA ALA A 182 1.59 27.06 -12.24
C ALA A 182 2.24 28.45 -12.11
N GLY A 183 2.88 28.73 -10.97
CA GLY A 183 3.67 29.97 -10.75
C GLY A 183 5.05 29.98 -11.41
N GLY A 184 5.48 28.87 -12.04
CA GLY A 184 6.80 28.74 -12.65
C GLY A 184 7.94 28.87 -11.64
N ASP A 185 9.08 29.37 -12.07
CA ASP A 185 10.29 29.55 -11.22
C ASP A 185 10.07 30.47 -10.01
N ALA A 186 9.11 31.39 -10.11
CA ALA A 186 8.74 32.31 -9.01
C ALA A 186 7.77 31.65 -8.00
N GLY A 187 7.29 30.45 -8.27
CA GLY A 187 6.50 29.59 -7.37
C GLY A 187 5.15 30.17 -7.00
N ILE A 188 4.59 29.65 -5.88
CA ILE A 188 3.23 29.98 -5.44
C ILE A 188 3.02 31.48 -5.11
N ARG A 189 4.07 32.19 -4.71
CA ARG A 189 3.98 33.66 -4.45
C ARG A 189 3.56 34.40 -5.73
N HIS A 190 4.15 34.05 -6.86
CA HIS A 190 3.83 34.64 -8.15
C HIS A 190 2.39 34.28 -8.57
N PHE A 191 2.01 33.01 -8.43
CA PHE A 191 0.66 32.58 -8.73
C PHE A 191 -0.38 33.33 -7.88
N ILE A 192 -0.21 33.45 -6.58
CA ILE A 192 -1.11 34.20 -5.71
C ILE A 192 -1.18 35.67 -6.08
N SER A 193 -0.06 36.31 -6.41
CA SER A 193 -0.07 37.72 -6.79
C SER A 193 -0.81 38.01 -8.10
N GLN A 194 -0.77 37.06 -9.04
CA GLN A 194 -1.49 37.19 -10.31
C GLN A 194 -2.97 36.80 -10.22
N PHE A 195 -3.28 35.68 -9.59
CA PHE A 195 -4.61 35.05 -9.61
C PHE A 195 -5.38 35.19 -8.30
N GLY A 196 -4.72 35.55 -7.17
CA GLY A 196 -5.40 35.79 -5.91
C GLY A 196 -6.52 36.82 -5.99
N PRO A 197 -6.34 37.95 -6.67
CA PRO A 197 -7.42 38.94 -6.84
C PRO A 197 -8.66 38.41 -7.54
N CYS A 198 -8.55 37.37 -8.39
CA CYS A 198 -9.68 36.73 -9.04
C CYS A 198 -10.62 36.01 -8.07
N LEU A 199 -10.14 35.64 -6.89
CA LEU A 199 -10.96 34.99 -5.85
C LEU A 199 -11.97 35.95 -5.19
N GLU A 200 -11.83 37.27 -5.39
CA GLU A 200 -12.83 38.27 -4.99
C GLU A 200 -14.00 38.37 -6.00
N TRP A 201 -13.87 37.73 -7.16
CA TRP A 201 -14.91 37.74 -8.18
C TRP A 201 -16.01 36.75 -7.82
N PRO A 202 -17.28 37.03 -8.20
CA PRO A 202 -18.41 36.18 -7.85
C PRO A 202 -18.50 34.94 -8.75
N TRP A 203 -17.44 34.12 -8.77
CA TRP A 203 -17.40 32.90 -9.59
C TRP A 203 -18.00 31.69 -8.89
N THR A 204 -18.21 31.74 -7.58
CA THR A 204 -18.68 30.60 -6.78
C THR A 204 -19.71 31.02 -5.75
N HIS A 205 -20.56 30.05 -5.32
CA HIS A 205 -21.56 30.19 -4.26
C HIS A 205 -21.16 29.45 -2.97
N LEU A 206 -19.89 29.44 -2.58
CA LEU A 206 -19.30 28.55 -1.57
C LEU A 206 -20.04 28.44 -0.22
N MET A 207 -20.77 29.47 0.21
CA MET A 207 -21.51 29.49 1.48
C MET A 207 -23.00 29.18 1.32
N ASP A 208 -23.51 29.20 0.11
CA ASP A 208 -24.91 28.94 -0.16
C ASP A 208 -25.10 27.53 -0.70
N VAL A 209 -26.31 26.97 -0.51
CA VAL A 209 -26.77 25.73 -1.15
C VAL A 209 -28.15 25.97 -1.74
N PRO A 210 -28.50 25.36 -2.89
CA PRO A 210 -29.86 25.41 -3.40
C PRO A 210 -30.84 24.78 -2.41
N ASP A 211 -32.09 25.26 -2.41
CA ASP A 211 -33.15 24.56 -1.69
C ASP A 211 -33.34 23.15 -2.25
N PHE A 212 -33.39 22.15 -1.38
CA PHE A 212 -33.61 20.75 -1.76
C PHE A 212 -35.11 20.49 -2.05
N THR A 213 -35.58 21.09 -3.14
CA THR A 213 -36.94 20.84 -3.64
C THR A 213 -37.01 19.45 -4.27
N GLU A 214 -38.21 18.85 -4.31
CA GLU A 214 -38.43 17.58 -5.01
C GLU A 214 -37.98 17.65 -6.48
N GLU A 215 -38.19 18.80 -7.15
CA GLU A 215 -37.74 19.01 -8.50
C GLU A 215 -36.21 18.91 -8.65
N LEU A 216 -35.43 19.47 -7.73
CA LEU A 216 -33.96 19.36 -7.76
C LEU A 216 -33.52 17.94 -7.45
N ILE A 217 -34.14 17.29 -6.46
CA ILE A 217 -33.83 15.91 -6.09
C ILE A 217 -34.10 14.97 -7.27
N ASP A 218 -35.25 15.07 -7.90
CA ASP A 218 -35.62 14.26 -9.07
C ASP A 218 -34.66 14.52 -10.23
N LYS A 219 -34.30 15.77 -10.47
CA LYS A 219 -33.36 16.14 -11.53
C LYS A 219 -31.98 15.50 -11.33
N VAL A 220 -31.38 15.62 -10.15
CA VAL A 220 -30.06 15.03 -9.85
C VAL A 220 -30.13 13.52 -9.92
N SER A 221 -31.18 12.90 -9.36
CA SER A 221 -31.36 11.46 -9.38
C SER A 221 -31.47 10.89 -10.80
N ASN A 222 -32.33 11.49 -11.64
CA ASN A 222 -32.53 11.04 -13.02
C ASN A 222 -31.22 11.19 -13.83
N GLN A 223 -30.51 12.29 -13.69
CA GLN A 223 -29.22 12.47 -14.37
C GLN A 223 -28.17 11.46 -13.91
N SER A 224 -28.12 11.13 -12.61
CA SER A 224 -27.22 10.10 -12.07
C SER A 224 -27.58 8.71 -12.61
N ASP A 225 -28.86 8.39 -12.73
CA ASP A 225 -29.32 7.12 -13.32
C ASP A 225 -29.00 7.04 -14.82
N ASP A 226 -29.17 8.14 -15.57
CA ASP A 226 -28.77 8.21 -16.99
C ASP A 226 -27.26 8.00 -17.15
N GLN A 227 -26.46 8.58 -16.27
CA GLN A 227 -24.99 8.50 -16.28
C GLN A 227 -24.49 7.09 -15.98
N SER A 228 -24.96 6.48 -14.89
CA SER A 228 -24.36 5.28 -14.32
C SER A 228 -25.34 4.14 -14.00
N GLY A 229 -26.62 4.32 -14.16
CA GLY A 229 -27.67 3.34 -13.78
C GLY A 229 -27.64 2.01 -14.54
N LYS A 230 -26.83 1.89 -15.60
CA LYS A 230 -26.55 0.61 -16.27
C LYS A 230 -25.64 -0.32 -15.46
N TYR A 231 -25.00 0.17 -14.42
CA TYR A 231 -24.16 -0.60 -13.49
C TYR A 231 -24.86 -0.75 -12.15
N SER A 232 -24.75 -1.89 -11.52
CA SER A 232 -25.07 -2.03 -10.10
C SER A 232 -24.08 -1.26 -9.23
N ILE A 233 -24.44 -0.98 -7.99
CA ILE A 233 -23.53 -0.35 -7.02
C ILE A 233 -22.27 -1.21 -6.80
N ASP A 234 -22.42 -2.54 -6.73
CA ASP A 234 -21.29 -3.46 -6.58
C ASP A 234 -20.31 -3.39 -7.77
N GLU A 235 -20.84 -3.31 -9.00
CA GLU A 235 -20.00 -3.12 -10.20
C GLU A 235 -19.27 -1.78 -10.20
N LEU A 236 -19.91 -0.71 -9.75
CA LEU A 236 -19.28 0.61 -9.62
C LEU A 236 -18.20 0.61 -8.54
N MET A 237 -18.47 -0.03 -7.39
CA MET A 237 -17.49 -0.18 -6.31
C MET A 237 -16.28 -0.98 -6.80
N GLN A 238 -16.49 -2.10 -7.49
CA GLN A 238 -15.40 -2.91 -8.03
C GLN A 238 -14.53 -2.11 -9.02
N LYS A 239 -15.15 -1.37 -9.94
CA LYS A 239 -14.44 -0.50 -10.90
C LYS A 239 -13.62 0.58 -10.20
N ARG A 240 -14.19 1.24 -9.17
CA ARG A 240 -13.47 2.23 -8.35
C ARG A 240 -12.26 1.61 -7.68
N ASP A 241 -12.43 0.46 -7.05
CA ASP A 241 -11.38 -0.20 -6.29
C ASP A 241 -10.24 -0.69 -7.19
N ASP A 242 -10.57 -1.29 -8.35
CA ASP A 242 -9.58 -1.70 -9.35
C ASP A 242 -8.76 -0.49 -9.83
N ASN A 243 -9.41 0.63 -10.16
CA ASN A 243 -8.74 1.86 -10.58
C ASN A 243 -7.86 2.45 -9.47
N LEU A 244 -8.35 2.49 -8.22
CA LEU A 244 -7.55 2.99 -7.08
C LEU A 244 -6.31 2.13 -6.83
N VAL A 245 -6.43 0.82 -6.94
CA VAL A 245 -5.29 -0.11 -6.85
C VAL A 245 -4.24 0.21 -7.90
N ASP A 246 -4.65 0.42 -9.15
CA ASP A 246 -3.71 0.72 -10.24
C ASP A 246 -3.08 2.12 -10.09
N PHE A 247 -3.84 3.12 -9.68
CA PHE A 247 -3.30 4.43 -9.31
C PHE A 247 -2.25 4.34 -8.22
N LEU A 248 -2.53 3.61 -7.14
CA LEU A 248 -1.62 3.44 -6.02
C LEU A 248 -0.34 2.67 -6.42
N LYS A 249 -0.44 1.68 -7.33
CA LYS A 249 0.73 0.99 -7.90
C LYS A 249 1.64 1.96 -8.65
N VAL A 250 1.08 2.77 -9.57
CA VAL A 250 1.85 3.78 -10.32
C VAL A 250 2.51 4.80 -9.39
N LEU A 251 1.78 5.28 -8.38
CA LEU A 251 2.33 6.21 -7.39
C LEU A 251 3.45 5.55 -6.54
N LYS A 252 3.32 4.25 -6.22
CA LYS A 252 4.35 3.48 -5.50
C LYS A 252 5.63 3.33 -6.32
N GLU A 253 5.52 3.01 -7.62
CA GLU A 253 6.68 2.93 -8.54
C GLU A 253 7.41 4.27 -8.63
N ASN A 254 6.67 5.36 -8.71
CA ASN A 254 7.22 6.72 -8.78
C ASN A 254 7.66 7.28 -7.41
N ARG A 255 7.43 6.59 -6.32
CA ARG A 255 7.73 7.03 -4.94
C ARG A 255 7.14 8.41 -4.64
N TRP A 256 5.86 8.60 -4.93
CA TRP A 256 5.18 9.87 -4.81
C TRP A 256 3.86 9.77 -4.05
N GLY A 257 3.54 10.77 -3.23
CA GLY A 257 2.27 10.86 -2.48
C GLY A 257 1.93 9.59 -1.70
N ALA A 258 0.70 9.09 -1.86
CA ALA A 258 0.24 7.86 -1.20
C ALA A 258 1.09 6.62 -1.58
N GLY A 259 1.72 6.62 -2.75
CA GLY A 259 2.59 5.53 -3.16
C GLY A 259 3.89 5.46 -2.36
N ASN A 260 4.43 6.61 -1.89
CA ASN A 260 5.60 6.62 -1.01
C ASN A 260 5.28 5.96 0.34
N LEU A 261 4.12 6.27 0.91
CA LEU A 261 3.64 5.64 2.14
C LEU A 261 3.56 4.11 2.00
N LEU A 262 2.98 3.62 0.89
CA LEU A 262 2.91 2.19 0.61
C LEU A 262 4.30 1.56 0.53
N LYS A 263 5.26 2.25 -0.08
CA LYS A 263 6.65 1.77 -0.19
C LYS A 263 7.34 1.68 1.18
N GLU A 264 7.16 2.69 2.02
CA GLU A 264 7.69 2.73 3.39
C GLU A 264 7.05 1.63 4.26
N TYR A 265 5.74 1.43 4.13
CA TYR A 265 5.03 0.36 4.84
C TYR A 265 5.51 -1.03 4.40
N GLU A 266 5.67 -1.25 3.10
CA GLU A 266 6.23 -2.49 2.54
C GLU A 266 7.65 -2.78 3.07
N GLN A 267 8.50 -1.75 3.14
CA GLN A 267 9.83 -1.86 3.75
C GLN A 267 9.74 -2.22 5.24
N THR A 268 8.78 -1.64 5.97
CA THR A 268 8.56 -1.95 7.38
C THR A 268 8.15 -3.41 7.58
N ILE A 269 7.24 -3.91 6.73
CA ILE A 269 6.83 -5.33 6.74
C ILE A 269 8.03 -6.22 6.42
N SER A 270 8.76 -5.93 5.36
CA SER A 270 9.95 -6.70 4.96
C SER A 270 11.03 -6.73 6.05
N ASN A 271 11.26 -5.60 6.72
CA ASN A 271 12.21 -5.52 7.83
C ASN A 271 11.73 -6.25 9.09
N SER A 272 10.42 -6.38 9.29
CA SER A 272 9.83 -7.11 10.43
C SER A 272 9.77 -8.63 10.20
N GLN A 273 9.83 -9.07 8.95
CA GLN A 273 9.95 -10.49 8.62
C GLN A 273 11.37 -10.94 8.99
N LYS A 274 11.45 -12.04 9.72
CA LYS A 274 12.75 -12.60 10.08
C LYS A 274 13.47 -13.05 8.80
N LYS A 275 14.46 -12.26 8.36
CA LYS A 275 15.35 -12.69 7.27
C LYS A 275 16.07 -13.96 7.73
N LEU A 276 16.17 -14.92 6.83
CA LEU A 276 16.89 -16.16 7.09
C LEU A 276 18.38 -15.84 7.26
N GLU A 277 18.88 -15.97 8.49
CA GLU A 277 20.29 -15.76 8.77
C GLU A 277 21.12 -16.91 8.20
N PHE A 278 22.28 -16.62 7.63
CA PHE A 278 23.18 -17.64 7.08
C PHE A 278 23.48 -18.78 8.07
N SER A 279 23.54 -18.47 9.36
CA SER A 279 23.77 -19.43 10.44
C SER A 279 22.61 -20.39 10.72
N GLU A 280 21.41 -20.06 10.23
CA GLU A 280 20.19 -20.86 10.40
C GLU A 280 19.90 -21.78 9.22
N LEU A 281 20.72 -21.71 8.16
CA LEU A 281 20.52 -22.51 6.95
C LEU A 281 20.77 -24.00 7.19
N ASP A 282 19.84 -24.82 6.76
CA ASP A 282 20.07 -26.26 6.57
C ASP A 282 20.72 -26.50 5.20
N LEU A 283 22.04 -26.57 5.16
CA LEU A 283 22.80 -26.82 3.94
C LEU A 283 22.81 -28.29 3.51
N SER A 284 22.10 -29.19 4.19
CA SER A 284 21.94 -30.58 3.78
C SER A 284 20.91 -30.77 2.65
N GLN A 285 20.26 -29.70 2.24
CA GLN A 285 19.26 -29.62 1.16
C GLN A 285 19.39 -28.29 0.40
N PRO A 286 18.78 -28.14 -0.78
CA PRO A 286 18.70 -26.86 -1.45
C PRO A 286 18.03 -25.81 -0.58
N VAL A 287 18.53 -24.56 -0.61
CA VAL A 287 18.04 -23.44 0.18
C VAL A 287 16.69 -22.96 -0.32
N ASP A 288 15.72 -22.75 0.57
CA ASP A 288 14.47 -22.06 0.25
C ASP A 288 14.77 -20.56 0.04
N THR A 289 14.53 -20.06 -1.18
CA THR A 289 15.01 -18.73 -1.58
C THR A 289 13.91 -17.77 -2.01
N TYR A 290 12.72 -18.23 -2.32
CA TYR A 290 11.64 -17.33 -2.76
C TYR A 290 10.28 -17.96 -2.60
N THR A 291 9.29 -17.14 -2.24
CA THR A 291 7.89 -17.55 -2.19
C THR A 291 7.00 -16.38 -2.61
N THR A 292 5.98 -16.64 -3.44
CA THR A 292 4.99 -15.64 -3.84
C THR A 292 3.65 -16.26 -4.20
N HIS A 293 2.62 -15.42 -4.32
CA HIS A 293 1.36 -15.78 -4.98
C HIS A 293 1.34 -15.12 -6.35
N ILE A 294 0.87 -15.85 -7.37
CA ILE A 294 0.87 -15.36 -8.76
C ILE A 294 -0.13 -14.20 -8.89
N PRO A 295 0.34 -12.97 -9.14
CA PRO A 295 -0.54 -11.81 -9.24
C PRO A 295 -1.25 -11.78 -10.61
N LYS A 296 -2.40 -11.11 -10.68
CA LYS A 296 -3.25 -11.03 -11.88
C LYS A 296 -2.51 -10.48 -13.11
N GLU A 297 -1.61 -9.54 -12.90
CA GLU A 297 -0.79 -8.91 -13.94
C GLU A 297 0.30 -9.82 -14.55
N TRP A 298 0.51 -10.99 -13.95
CA TRP A 298 1.42 -12.00 -14.49
C TRP A 298 0.75 -12.99 -15.44
N ALA A 299 -0.57 -12.86 -15.60
CA ALA A 299 -1.34 -13.75 -16.46
C ALA A 299 -1.17 -13.45 -17.94
N ASP A 300 -1.16 -14.50 -18.72
CA ASP A 300 -1.38 -14.45 -20.17
C ASP A 300 -2.90 -14.44 -20.51
N TYR A 301 -3.21 -14.50 -21.80
CA TYR A 301 -4.58 -14.56 -22.31
C TYR A 301 -5.34 -15.85 -21.93
N ASN A 302 -4.64 -16.90 -21.47
CA ASN A 302 -5.23 -18.16 -21.01
C ASN A 302 -5.47 -18.18 -19.48
N GLY A 303 -5.03 -17.14 -18.76
CA GLY A 303 -5.13 -17.05 -17.31
C GLY A 303 -4.00 -17.77 -16.54
N HIS A 304 -2.97 -18.23 -17.24
CA HIS A 304 -1.78 -18.84 -16.65
C HIS A 304 -0.64 -17.83 -16.55
N MET A 305 0.33 -18.09 -15.68
CA MET A 305 1.52 -17.27 -15.55
C MET A 305 2.32 -17.24 -16.85
N THR A 306 2.56 -16.04 -17.39
CA THR A 306 3.35 -15.82 -18.62
C THR A 306 4.77 -16.37 -18.47
N GLU A 307 5.32 -16.94 -19.53
CA GLU A 307 6.67 -17.58 -19.53
C GLU A 307 7.78 -16.68 -18.96
N SER A 308 7.75 -15.38 -19.24
CA SER A 308 8.75 -14.42 -18.76
C SER A 308 8.75 -14.27 -17.24
N ARG A 309 7.62 -14.53 -16.57
CA ARG A 309 7.46 -14.41 -15.12
C ARG A 309 8.12 -15.54 -14.34
N TYR A 310 8.34 -16.68 -14.97
CA TYR A 310 9.17 -17.74 -14.40
C TYR A 310 10.61 -17.26 -14.21
N LEU A 311 11.16 -16.51 -15.18
CA LEU A 311 12.50 -15.90 -15.04
C LEU A 311 12.52 -14.88 -13.88
N GLU A 312 11.45 -14.11 -13.69
CA GLU A 312 11.33 -13.17 -12.59
C GLU A 312 11.38 -13.89 -11.24
N CYS A 313 10.64 -14.99 -11.06
CA CYS A 313 10.71 -15.83 -9.85
C CYS A 313 12.15 -16.32 -9.57
N PHE A 314 12.89 -16.72 -10.59
CA PHE A 314 14.27 -17.18 -10.44
C PHE A 314 15.25 -16.03 -10.18
N SER A 315 14.99 -14.86 -10.72
CA SER A 315 15.75 -13.65 -10.42
C SER A 315 15.58 -13.23 -8.95
N GLU A 316 14.33 -13.27 -8.44
CA GLU A 316 14.05 -13.00 -7.02
C GLU A 316 14.68 -14.06 -6.11
N ALA A 317 14.62 -15.35 -6.48
CA ALA A 317 15.31 -16.43 -5.76
C ALA A 317 16.84 -16.22 -5.71
N THR A 318 17.41 -15.68 -6.77
CA THR A 318 18.83 -15.30 -6.81
C THR A 318 19.10 -14.12 -5.89
N THR A 319 18.24 -13.09 -5.88
CA THR A 319 18.35 -11.90 -5.03
C THR A 319 18.30 -12.29 -3.55
N GLU A 320 17.36 -13.13 -3.15
CA GLU A 320 17.28 -13.65 -1.77
C GLU A 320 18.56 -14.41 -1.36
N LEU A 321 19.09 -15.25 -2.24
CA LEU A 321 20.36 -15.92 -1.97
C LEU A 321 21.52 -14.92 -1.82
N MET A 322 21.54 -13.83 -2.63
CA MET A 322 22.54 -12.76 -2.50
C MET A 322 22.48 -12.10 -1.13
N GLU A 323 21.28 -11.80 -0.63
CA GLU A 323 21.10 -11.24 0.71
C GLU A 323 21.60 -12.20 1.80
N ILE A 324 21.25 -13.48 1.72
CA ILE A 324 21.67 -14.53 2.64
C ILE A 324 23.20 -14.63 2.73
N ILE A 325 23.89 -14.55 1.60
CA ILE A 325 25.37 -14.63 1.58
C ILE A 325 26.03 -13.30 1.96
N GLY A 326 25.27 -12.20 2.13
CA GLY A 326 25.77 -10.88 2.51
C GLY A 326 26.16 -9.98 1.32
N ALA A 327 25.69 -10.32 0.12
CA ALA A 327 25.79 -9.44 -1.06
C ALA A 327 24.54 -8.56 -1.18
N ASP A 328 24.18 -7.89 -0.08
CA ASP A 328 23.01 -7.04 0.10
C ASP A 328 23.17 -5.67 -0.60
N GLU A 329 22.18 -4.78 -0.47
CA GLU A 329 22.16 -3.44 -1.06
C GLU A 329 23.40 -2.61 -0.62
N LYS A 330 23.84 -2.73 0.62
CA LYS A 330 25.05 -2.02 1.12
C LYS A 330 26.31 -2.56 0.47
N TYR A 331 26.37 -3.86 0.28
CA TYR A 331 27.47 -4.51 -0.45
C TYR A 331 27.52 -4.04 -1.90
N ILE A 332 26.37 -3.98 -2.58
CA ILE A 332 26.27 -3.54 -3.98
C ILE A 332 26.84 -2.12 -4.14
N VAL A 333 26.50 -1.21 -3.26
CA VAL A 333 27.01 0.19 -3.32
C VAL A 333 28.51 0.30 -3.09
N ASN A 334 29.09 -0.55 -2.21
CA ASN A 334 30.47 -0.36 -1.74
C ASN A 334 31.50 -1.31 -2.38
N VAL A 335 31.09 -2.50 -2.84
CA VAL A 335 31.99 -3.55 -3.30
C VAL A 335 31.70 -3.94 -4.75
N GLY A 336 30.49 -4.39 -5.05
CA GLY A 336 30.11 -4.87 -6.36
C GLY A 336 28.86 -5.75 -6.33
N SER A 337 28.58 -6.44 -7.44
CA SER A 337 27.38 -7.30 -7.55
C SER A 337 27.66 -8.51 -8.43
N TYR A 338 26.85 -9.56 -8.24
CA TYR A 338 26.83 -10.67 -9.17
C TYR A 338 25.92 -10.39 -10.37
N PHE A 339 26.45 -10.50 -11.58
CA PHE A 339 25.72 -10.33 -12.83
C PHE A 339 25.44 -11.69 -13.45
N THR A 340 24.19 -12.00 -13.74
CA THR A 340 23.82 -13.16 -14.51
C THR A 340 24.30 -13.00 -15.95
N VAL A 341 25.14 -13.88 -16.42
CA VAL A 341 25.72 -13.85 -17.77
C VAL A 341 25.14 -14.91 -18.69
N GLU A 342 24.54 -15.94 -18.13
CA GLU A 342 23.88 -17.01 -18.89
C GLU A 342 22.74 -17.59 -18.08
N THR A 343 21.62 -17.89 -18.74
CA THR A 343 20.43 -18.49 -18.13
C THR A 343 19.86 -19.55 -19.06
N HIS A 344 19.54 -20.71 -18.51
CA HIS A 344 18.75 -21.74 -19.16
C HIS A 344 17.52 -22.06 -18.34
N ILE A 345 16.32 -21.94 -18.91
CA ILE A 345 15.04 -22.20 -18.25
C ILE A 345 14.34 -23.37 -18.93
N ARG A 346 13.70 -24.21 -18.12
CA ARG A 346 12.80 -25.27 -18.57
C ARG A 346 11.43 -25.05 -17.93
N HIS A 347 10.41 -24.89 -18.75
CA HIS A 347 9.02 -24.87 -18.34
C HIS A 347 8.48 -26.29 -18.35
N LEU A 348 7.94 -26.76 -17.25
CA LEU A 348 7.55 -28.17 -17.06
C LEU A 348 6.05 -28.29 -16.78
N ASP A 349 5.44 -27.28 -16.13
CA ASP A 349 4.03 -27.25 -15.82
C ASP A 349 3.55 -25.78 -15.71
N GLU A 350 2.23 -25.59 -15.68
CA GLU A 350 1.58 -24.30 -15.61
C GLU A 350 1.08 -23.96 -14.20
N VAL A 351 0.82 -22.68 -13.94
CA VAL A 351 0.29 -22.18 -12.68
C VAL A 351 -0.70 -21.05 -12.92
N LEU A 352 -1.80 -21.04 -12.16
CA LEU A 352 -2.88 -20.06 -12.28
C LEU A 352 -2.67 -18.83 -11.39
N ILE A 353 -3.41 -17.77 -11.71
CA ILE A 353 -3.47 -16.55 -10.87
C ILE A 353 -3.94 -16.91 -9.47
N GLY A 354 -3.30 -16.31 -8.45
CA GLY A 354 -3.64 -16.48 -7.03
C GLY A 354 -3.04 -17.71 -6.37
N GLU A 355 -2.51 -18.66 -7.16
CA GLU A 355 -1.82 -19.84 -6.61
C GLU A 355 -0.46 -19.46 -6.02
N ARG A 356 -0.03 -20.19 -4.99
CA ARG A 356 1.24 -19.98 -4.31
C ARG A 356 2.34 -20.82 -4.92
N VAL A 357 3.51 -20.22 -5.13
CA VAL A 357 4.72 -20.87 -5.61
C VAL A 357 5.90 -20.62 -4.69
N TYR A 358 6.87 -21.53 -4.67
CA TYR A 358 8.12 -21.37 -3.93
C TYR A 358 9.32 -21.89 -4.70
N SER A 359 10.47 -21.26 -4.48
CA SER A 359 11.75 -21.64 -5.09
C SER A 359 12.73 -22.26 -4.11
N LYS A 360 13.44 -23.27 -4.59
CA LYS A 360 14.63 -23.84 -3.92
C LYS A 360 15.86 -23.65 -4.79
N THR A 361 17.00 -23.35 -4.16
CA THR A 361 18.25 -23.06 -4.87
C THR A 361 19.38 -23.95 -4.40
N GLN A 362 20.07 -24.58 -5.35
CA GLN A 362 21.31 -25.33 -5.13
C GLN A 362 22.49 -24.59 -5.75
N VAL A 363 23.56 -24.39 -4.99
CA VAL A 363 24.83 -23.86 -5.49
C VAL A 363 25.59 -25.02 -6.14
N ILE A 364 25.75 -24.98 -7.45
CA ILE A 364 26.42 -26.00 -8.24
C ILE A 364 27.93 -25.79 -8.27
N TYR A 365 28.34 -24.52 -8.30
CA TYR A 365 29.74 -24.13 -8.31
C TYR A 365 29.92 -22.72 -7.73
N ALA A 366 30.94 -22.55 -6.89
CA ALA A 366 31.32 -21.26 -6.34
C ALA A 366 32.81 -21.20 -6.13
N GLN A 367 33.53 -20.54 -7.04
CA GLN A 367 34.99 -20.30 -6.91
C GLN A 367 35.37 -18.98 -7.55
N ASN A 368 36.26 -18.26 -6.90
CA ASN A 368 36.73 -16.97 -7.36
C ASN A 368 35.54 -16.01 -7.58
N LYS A 369 35.39 -15.50 -8.80
CA LYS A 369 34.34 -14.55 -9.19
C LYS A 369 33.12 -15.22 -9.84
N LYS A 370 33.09 -16.55 -9.95
CA LYS A 370 32.01 -17.30 -10.62
C LYS A 370 31.10 -17.97 -9.60
N LEU A 371 29.81 -17.88 -9.85
CA LEU A 371 28.76 -18.56 -9.09
C LEU A 371 27.78 -19.20 -10.08
N HIS A 372 27.54 -20.50 -9.90
CA HIS A 372 26.63 -21.27 -10.74
C HIS A 372 25.51 -21.82 -9.86
N LEU A 373 24.27 -21.43 -10.16
CA LEU A 373 23.07 -21.76 -9.40
C LEU A 373 22.13 -22.63 -10.22
N PHE A 374 21.43 -23.51 -9.55
CA PHE A 374 20.30 -24.24 -10.09
C PHE A 374 19.09 -24.01 -9.22
N HIS A 375 17.97 -23.62 -9.82
CA HIS A 375 16.72 -23.29 -9.17
C HIS A 375 15.61 -24.24 -9.58
N TRP A 376 14.73 -24.57 -8.63
CA TRP A 376 13.45 -25.21 -8.87
C TRP A 376 12.34 -24.27 -8.45
N LEU A 377 11.31 -24.13 -9.27
CA LEU A 377 10.07 -23.45 -8.90
C LEU A 377 8.98 -24.51 -8.73
N HIS A 378 8.42 -24.57 -7.54
CA HIS A 378 7.37 -25.50 -7.16
C HIS A 378 6.05 -24.78 -6.93
N HIS A 379 4.96 -25.43 -7.23
CA HIS A 379 3.63 -25.09 -6.74
C HIS A 379 3.49 -25.51 -5.27
N ASP A 380 2.55 -24.90 -4.52
CA ASP A 380 2.31 -25.19 -3.10
C ASP A 380 1.93 -26.67 -2.82
N ASP A 381 1.35 -27.37 -3.81
CA ASP A 381 1.07 -28.81 -3.74
C ASP A 381 2.30 -29.71 -3.97
N GLY A 382 3.47 -29.13 -4.22
CA GLY A 382 4.75 -29.80 -4.39
C GLY A 382 5.10 -30.18 -5.84
N ARG A 383 4.23 -30.00 -6.83
CA ARG A 383 4.56 -30.24 -8.24
C ARG A 383 5.61 -29.25 -8.75
N LEU A 384 6.50 -29.70 -9.61
CA LEU A 384 7.57 -28.90 -10.19
C LEU A 384 7.06 -28.17 -11.43
N LEU A 385 7.10 -26.83 -11.38
CA LEU A 385 6.61 -25.94 -12.45
C LEU A 385 7.72 -25.61 -13.47
N ALA A 386 8.91 -25.33 -12.98
CA ALA A 386 10.02 -24.94 -13.83
C ALA A 386 11.37 -25.16 -13.14
N THR A 387 12.44 -25.19 -13.93
CA THR A 387 13.82 -25.13 -13.43
C THR A 387 14.59 -24.04 -14.16
N ALA A 388 15.56 -23.42 -13.48
CA ALA A 388 16.50 -22.51 -14.10
C ALA A 388 17.94 -22.80 -13.67
N GLU A 389 18.85 -22.60 -14.60
CA GLU A 389 20.30 -22.68 -14.41
C GLU A 389 20.87 -21.29 -14.69
N HIS A 390 21.54 -20.69 -13.71
CA HIS A 390 22.13 -19.36 -13.81
C HIS A 390 23.64 -19.40 -13.62
N MET A 391 24.39 -18.87 -14.58
CA MET A 391 25.80 -18.56 -14.42
C MET A 391 25.95 -17.08 -14.09
N LEU A 392 26.61 -16.78 -12.96
CA LEU A 392 26.84 -15.42 -12.50
C LEU A 392 28.33 -15.14 -12.38
N ILE A 393 28.68 -13.86 -12.61
CA ILE A 393 30.05 -13.34 -12.44
C ILE A 393 29.98 -12.10 -11.52
N HIS A 394 30.85 -12.08 -10.52
CA HIS A 394 31.00 -10.91 -9.67
C HIS A 394 31.70 -9.76 -10.41
N VAL A 395 31.15 -8.55 -10.32
CA VAL A 395 31.56 -7.35 -11.05
C VAL A 395 31.73 -6.19 -10.09
N ASP A 396 32.85 -5.48 -10.17
CA ASP A 396 33.01 -4.17 -9.54
C ASP A 396 32.23 -3.13 -10.33
N LEU A 397 31.30 -2.43 -9.68
CA LEU A 397 30.40 -1.48 -10.35
C LEU A 397 31.08 -0.17 -10.78
N LYS A 398 32.24 0.16 -10.22
CA LYS A 398 33.00 1.37 -10.58
C LYS A 398 33.80 1.13 -11.85
N THR A 399 34.53 0.01 -11.90
CA THR A 399 35.36 -0.35 -13.06
C THR A 399 34.59 -1.08 -14.15
N ARG A 400 33.38 -1.59 -13.82
CA ARG A 400 32.53 -2.45 -14.70
C ARG A 400 33.23 -3.72 -15.14
N GLY A 401 34.28 -4.11 -14.43
CA GLY A 401 35.07 -5.30 -14.70
C GLY A 401 34.80 -6.43 -13.71
N ALA A 402 35.05 -7.67 -14.14
CA ALA A 402 34.93 -8.84 -13.27
C ALA A 402 35.95 -8.78 -12.13
N SER A 403 35.50 -8.85 -10.90
CA SER A 403 36.29 -8.72 -9.66
C SER A 403 36.04 -9.86 -8.69
N MET A 404 36.87 -9.98 -7.66
CA MET A 404 36.64 -10.93 -6.58
C MET A 404 35.57 -10.38 -5.63
N PRO A 405 34.66 -11.23 -5.11
CA PRO A 405 33.79 -10.84 -4.00
C PRO A 405 34.60 -10.55 -2.72
N SER A 406 33.95 -9.97 -1.71
CA SER A 406 34.58 -9.86 -0.39
C SER A 406 34.80 -11.22 0.26
N ASP A 407 35.73 -11.27 1.22
CA ASP A 407 36.06 -12.50 1.95
C ASP A 407 34.83 -13.15 2.61
N LEU A 408 33.91 -12.34 3.17
CA LEU A 408 32.66 -12.81 3.77
C LEU A 408 31.75 -13.52 2.75
N VAL A 409 31.55 -12.90 1.60
CA VAL A 409 30.70 -13.46 0.53
C VAL A 409 31.33 -14.70 -0.06
N MET A 410 32.66 -14.71 -0.24
CA MET A 410 33.39 -15.91 -0.69
C MET A 410 33.28 -17.05 0.31
N ASP A 411 33.52 -16.80 1.62
CA ASP A 411 33.42 -17.83 2.65
C ASP A 411 32.00 -18.46 2.66
N ARG A 412 30.95 -17.62 2.65
CA ARG A 412 29.57 -18.11 2.67
C ARG A 412 29.20 -18.90 1.41
N THR A 413 29.55 -18.40 0.24
CA THR A 413 29.28 -19.14 -1.03
C THR A 413 30.06 -20.45 -1.10
N GLU A 414 31.29 -20.47 -0.62
CA GLU A 414 32.13 -21.68 -0.62
C GLU A 414 31.62 -22.71 0.40
N ARG A 415 31.11 -22.30 1.55
CA ARG A 415 30.47 -23.18 2.53
C ARG A 415 29.19 -23.81 1.98
N ILE A 416 28.31 -23.02 1.34
CA ILE A 416 27.11 -23.57 0.67
C ILE A 416 27.54 -24.56 -0.39
N TYR A 417 28.44 -24.19 -1.30
CA TYR A 417 28.95 -25.07 -2.35
C TYR A 417 29.55 -26.37 -1.79
N SER A 418 30.36 -26.28 -0.73
CA SER A 418 30.98 -27.44 -0.09
C SER A 418 29.99 -28.43 0.50
N ALA A 419 28.83 -27.96 0.93
CA ALA A 419 27.71 -28.77 1.36
C ALA A 419 26.92 -29.32 0.15
N HIS A 420 26.53 -28.45 -0.76
CA HIS A 420 25.65 -28.76 -1.89
C HIS A 420 26.28 -29.67 -2.93
N LYS A 421 27.62 -29.70 -3.07
CA LYS A 421 28.30 -30.70 -3.96
C LYS A 421 28.09 -32.13 -3.54
N LYS A 422 27.58 -32.39 -2.33
CA LYS A 422 27.24 -33.74 -1.82
C LYS A 422 25.78 -34.10 -2.13
N LEU A 423 24.98 -33.16 -2.54
CA LEU A 423 23.60 -33.39 -2.95
C LEU A 423 23.54 -34.06 -4.32
N PRO A 424 22.42 -34.71 -4.65
CA PRO A 424 22.22 -35.24 -5.99
C PRO A 424 22.39 -34.15 -7.06
N THR A 425 22.95 -34.51 -8.20
CA THR A 425 23.02 -33.61 -9.35
C THR A 425 21.60 -33.29 -9.83
N PRO A 426 21.24 -32.02 -10.01
CA PRO A 426 19.91 -31.66 -10.50
C PRO A 426 19.61 -32.27 -11.86
N GLU A 427 18.40 -32.77 -12.03
CA GLU A 427 17.94 -33.24 -13.32
C GLU A 427 17.82 -32.05 -14.30
N GLY A 428 18.46 -32.19 -15.44
CA GLY A 428 18.51 -31.16 -16.50
C GLY A 428 19.63 -30.14 -16.34
N LEU A 429 20.53 -30.31 -15.39
CA LEU A 429 21.76 -29.52 -15.29
C LEU A 429 22.60 -29.63 -16.57
N SER A 430 23.07 -28.46 -17.07
CA SER A 430 23.93 -28.30 -18.25
C SER A 430 23.36 -28.90 -19.56
N ARG A 431 22.04 -28.97 -19.68
CA ARG A 431 21.38 -29.36 -20.93
C ARG A 431 21.39 -28.22 -21.96
N ALA A 432 21.56 -28.60 -23.21
CA ALA A 432 21.35 -27.68 -24.34
C ALA A 432 19.86 -27.63 -24.76
N VAL A 433 19.46 -26.55 -25.41
CA VAL A 433 18.12 -26.43 -26.01
C VAL A 433 17.92 -27.50 -27.06
N GLY A 434 16.84 -28.29 -26.95
CA GLY A 434 16.51 -29.36 -27.86
C GLY A 434 17.12 -30.73 -27.53
N ASP A 435 17.88 -30.87 -26.44
CA ASP A 435 18.29 -32.16 -25.94
C ASP A 435 17.06 -33.03 -25.63
N LYS A 436 17.09 -34.29 -26.05
CA LYS A 436 15.98 -35.22 -25.79
C LYS A 436 15.80 -35.42 -24.28
N VAL A 437 14.56 -35.38 -23.88
CA VAL A 437 14.12 -35.64 -22.49
C VAL A 437 14.34 -37.12 -22.16
#